data_3812570b4aa6f158324bf749285f2035
#
_entry.id   3812570b4aa6f158324bf749285f2035
#
_cell.length_a   1.000
_cell.length_b   1.000
_cell.length_c   1.000
_cell.angle_alpha   90.00
_cell.angle_beta   90.00
_cell.angle_gamma   90.00
#
_symmetry.space_group_name_H-M   'P 1'
#
loop_
_entity.id
_entity.type
_entity.pdbx_description
1 polymer ?
#
loop_
_entity_poly.entity_id
_entity_poly.type
_entity_poly.pdbx_seq_one_letter_code
_entity_poly.pdbx_strand_id
1 'polypeptide(L)'
;AGSYAELARLHAQREVLDRTVQNRLETLKLVGDRVFAGLDNQAALKQARSRVPAARAELAATDEAIALTKNSIAELTGAGPDRALTIGRPAVALAAVRGVPANASIDLIGRRPDIAAALAGVDAQTSRIKAARAAFYPNISLTGLIGLQALGIGNLADSASLYGNAGPAVSLPIFHGGAISAQYRGTRAQYDEAVARYDATVIGALHDVADTLVSRRALAERLSLSLASLKDAEAAHELSRQRYERGLASYLDVLSNEENVLQARRSVADLQARVFTLDVQMVRSLGGGFTKA
;
A
#
# COMPACT_ATOMS: atom_id res chain seq x y z
N ALA A 1 -0.82 0.30 6.50
CA ALA A 1 -1.59 -0.96 6.43
C ALA A 1 -0.83 -2.06 5.66
N GLY A 2 -0.33 -1.78 4.44
CA GLY A 2 0.44 -2.77 3.65
C GLY A 2 1.65 -3.33 4.40
N SER A 3 2.47 -2.49 5.00
CA SER A 3 3.64 -2.90 5.81
C SER A 3 3.25 -3.74 7.02
N TYR A 4 2.06 -3.51 7.60
CA TYR A 4 1.55 -4.30 8.71
C TYR A 4 1.07 -5.69 8.25
N ALA A 5 0.47 -5.79 7.05
CA ALA A 5 0.14 -7.06 6.41
C ALA A 5 1.40 -7.86 6.09
N GLU A 6 2.43 -7.19 5.58
CA GLU A 6 3.73 -7.81 5.29
C GLU A 6 4.40 -8.31 6.56
N LEU A 7 4.37 -7.56 7.67
CA LEU A 7 4.86 -8.01 8.96
C LEU A 7 4.14 -9.28 9.44
N ALA A 8 2.81 -9.34 9.27
CA ALA A 8 2.03 -10.53 9.61
C ALA A 8 2.42 -11.75 8.76
N ARG A 9 2.64 -11.55 7.45
CA ARG A 9 3.11 -12.57 6.51
C ARG A 9 4.47 -13.12 6.91
N LEU A 10 5.42 -12.22 7.20
CA LEU A 10 6.78 -12.60 7.61
C LEU A 10 6.78 -13.39 8.92
N HIS A 11 5.93 -13.04 9.89
CA HIS A 11 5.79 -13.82 11.11
C HIS A 11 5.22 -15.22 10.85
N ALA A 12 4.24 -15.36 9.94
CA ALA A 12 3.73 -16.67 9.55
C ALA A 12 4.81 -17.50 8.83
N GLN A 13 5.57 -16.89 7.93
CA GLN A 13 6.70 -17.54 7.26
C GLN A 13 7.79 -17.97 8.24
N ARG A 14 8.13 -17.12 9.21
CA ARG A 14 9.07 -17.44 10.28
C ARG A 14 8.65 -18.69 11.06
N GLU A 15 7.38 -18.82 11.40
CA GLU A 15 6.84 -19.98 12.11
C GLU A 15 6.97 -21.27 11.28
N VAL A 16 6.72 -21.19 9.96
CA VAL A 16 6.94 -22.32 9.04
C VAL A 16 8.43 -22.71 9.02
N LEU A 17 9.33 -21.74 8.94
CA LEU A 17 10.77 -21.99 8.89
C LEU A 17 11.32 -22.55 10.23
N ASP A 18 10.81 -22.08 11.35
CA ASP A 18 11.18 -22.59 12.66
C ASP A 18 10.82 -24.07 12.80
N ARG A 19 9.60 -24.45 12.44
CA ARG A 19 9.17 -25.85 12.36
C ARG A 19 10.02 -26.67 11.37
N THR A 20 10.41 -26.07 10.25
CA THR A 20 11.29 -26.71 9.27
C THR A 20 12.66 -27.02 9.87
N VAL A 21 13.25 -26.11 10.64
CA VAL A 21 14.53 -26.35 11.33
C VAL A 21 14.40 -27.52 12.29
N GLN A 22 13.32 -27.61 13.07
CA GLN A 22 13.07 -28.72 13.99
C GLN A 22 12.94 -30.05 13.25
N ASN A 23 12.10 -30.10 12.20
CA ASN A 23 11.93 -31.33 11.41
C ASN A 23 13.24 -31.78 10.77
N ARG A 24 14.09 -30.87 10.28
CA ARG A 24 15.41 -31.21 9.70
C ARG A 24 16.39 -31.68 10.73
N LEU A 25 16.32 -31.21 11.97
CA LEU A 25 17.13 -31.77 13.07
C LEU A 25 16.70 -33.19 13.42
N GLU A 26 15.42 -33.49 13.50
CA GLU A 26 14.89 -34.82 13.73
C GLU A 26 15.27 -35.77 12.59
N THR A 27 15.12 -35.34 11.35
CA THR A 27 15.50 -36.09 10.15
C THR A 27 17.00 -36.35 10.12
N LEU A 28 17.85 -35.38 10.48
CA LEU A 28 19.31 -35.57 10.58
C LEU A 28 19.67 -36.63 11.61
N LYS A 29 19.00 -36.63 12.76
CA LYS A 29 19.19 -37.66 13.80
C LYS A 29 18.82 -39.04 13.25
N LEU A 30 17.63 -39.18 12.64
CA LEU A 30 17.18 -40.46 12.07
C LEU A 30 18.14 -40.99 11.00
N VAL A 31 18.59 -40.11 10.06
CA VAL A 31 19.58 -40.52 9.05
C VAL A 31 20.90 -40.93 9.68
N GLY A 32 21.34 -40.18 10.71
CA GLY A 32 22.57 -40.53 11.46
C GLY A 32 22.51 -41.90 12.13
N ASP A 33 21.42 -42.22 12.81
CA ASP A 33 21.18 -43.52 13.46
C ASP A 33 21.16 -44.65 12.44
N ARG A 34 20.52 -44.45 11.26
CA ARG A 34 20.50 -45.45 10.19
C ARG A 34 21.87 -45.67 9.54
N VAL A 35 22.65 -44.63 9.33
CA VAL A 35 24.04 -44.77 8.83
C VAL A 35 24.91 -45.49 9.84
N PHE A 36 24.76 -45.18 11.13
CA PHE A 36 25.46 -45.92 12.18
C PHE A 36 25.12 -47.42 12.21
N ALA A 37 23.84 -47.74 11.97
CA ALA A 37 23.36 -49.12 11.86
C ALA A 37 23.73 -49.80 10.52
N GLY A 38 24.40 -49.13 9.59
CA GLY A 38 24.75 -49.68 8.28
C GLY A 38 23.56 -49.78 7.31
N LEU A 39 22.45 -49.12 7.63
CA LEU A 39 21.19 -49.14 6.85
C LEU A 39 21.07 -48.01 5.83
N ASP A 40 22.01 -47.08 5.85
CA ASP A 40 22.08 -45.95 4.91
C ASP A 40 23.55 -45.58 4.66
N ASN A 41 23.79 -44.60 3.75
CA ASN A 41 25.10 -44.21 3.28
C ASN A 41 25.52 -42.82 3.77
N GLN A 42 26.84 -42.56 3.72
CA GLN A 42 27.41 -41.27 4.14
C GLN A 42 26.93 -40.07 3.28
N ALA A 43 26.52 -40.28 2.03
CA ALA A 43 26.01 -39.21 1.20
C ALA A 43 24.66 -38.68 1.73
N ALA A 44 23.75 -39.59 2.14
CA ALA A 44 22.48 -39.21 2.79
C ALA A 44 22.74 -38.41 4.07
N LEU A 45 23.71 -38.85 4.93
CA LEU A 45 24.06 -38.12 6.15
C LEU A 45 24.60 -36.69 5.82
N LYS A 46 25.50 -36.56 4.87
CA LYS A 46 26.05 -35.26 4.45
C LYS A 46 24.97 -34.35 3.91
N GLN A 47 24.04 -34.89 3.13
CA GLN A 47 22.90 -34.15 2.57
C GLN A 47 21.95 -33.69 3.70
N ALA A 48 21.56 -34.57 4.62
CA ALA A 48 20.73 -34.20 5.77
C ALA A 48 21.41 -33.11 6.62
N ARG A 49 22.73 -33.26 6.85
CA ARG A 49 23.53 -32.30 7.62
C ARG A 49 23.56 -30.91 6.95
N SER A 50 23.67 -30.81 5.63
CA SER A 50 23.70 -29.52 4.91
C SER A 50 22.37 -28.78 4.93
N ARG A 51 21.25 -29.51 5.09
CA ARG A 51 19.91 -28.91 5.09
C ARG A 51 19.59 -28.12 6.36
N VAL A 52 20.20 -28.47 7.50
CA VAL A 52 19.98 -27.76 8.77
C VAL A 52 20.53 -26.33 8.72
N PRO A 53 21.80 -26.07 8.37
CA PRO A 53 22.30 -24.70 8.26
C PRO A 53 21.61 -23.90 7.13
N ALA A 54 21.20 -24.55 6.03
CA ALA A 54 20.43 -23.88 4.99
C ALA A 54 19.09 -23.36 5.54
N ALA A 55 18.33 -24.17 6.30
CA ALA A 55 17.09 -23.71 6.93
C ALA A 55 17.30 -22.59 7.96
N ARG A 56 18.40 -22.66 8.73
CA ARG A 56 18.75 -21.60 9.69
C ARG A 56 19.13 -20.30 9.00
N ALA A 57 19.79 -20.36 7.83
CA ALA A 57 20.09 -19.17 7.04
C ALA A 57 18.81 -18.50 6.52
N GLU A 58 17.83 -19.28 6.03
CA GLU A 58 16.53 -18.74 5.63
C GLU A 58 15.76 -18.12 6.81
N LEU A 59 15.81 -18.75 7.99
CA LEU A 59 15.20 -18.20 9.21
C LEU A 59 15.85 -16.87 9.59
N ALA A 60 17.17 -16.77 9.58
CA ALA A 60 17.89 -15.53 9.86
C ALA A 60 17.55 -14.41 8.85
N ALA A 61 17.46 -14.73 7.57
CA ALA A 61 17.04 -13.77 6.55
C ALA A 61 15.58 -13.28 6.78
N THR A 62 14.71 -14.16 7.26
CA THR A 62 13.33 -13.80 7.61
C THR A 62 13.29 -12.91 8.86
N ASP A 63 14.12 -13.18 9.85
CA ASP A 63 14.25 -12.33 11.05
C ASP A 63 14.77 -10.93 10.70
N GLU A 64 15.72 -10.82 9.76
CA GLU A 64 16.18 -9.54 9.21
C GLU A 64 15.03 -8.80 8.50
N ALA A 65 14.29 -9.48 7.63
CA ALA A 65 13.14 -8.88 6.93
C ALA A 65 12.06 -8.38 7.90
N ILE A 66 11.80 -9.09 9.01
CA ILE A 66 10.91 -8.66 10.08
C ILE A 66 11.43 -7.36 10.72
N ALA A 67 12.72 -7.28 11.04
CA ALA A 67 13.31 -6.10 11.65
C ALA A 67 13.24 -4.88 10.72
N LEU A 68 13.58 -5.05 9.43
CA LEU A 68 13.48 -3.99 8.41
C LEU A 68 12.04 -3.51 8.22
N THR A 69 11.07 -4.45 8.20
CA THR A 69 9.65 -4.09 8.07
C THR A 69 9.16 -3.31 9.29
N LYS A 70 9.62 -3.65 10.51
CA LYS A 70 9.30 -2.88 11.72
C LYS A 70 9.89 -1.47 11.66
N ASN A 71 11.12 -1.30 11.16
CA ASN A 71 11.71 0.03 10.92
C ASN A 71 10.86 0.86 9.94
N SER A 72 10.44 0.25 8.84
CA SER A 72 9.55 0.92 7.87
C SER A 72 8.20 1.32 8.48
N ILE A 73 7.62 0.50 9.36
CA ILE A 73 6.38 0.86 10.07
C ILE A 73 6.63 2.04 11.03
N ALA A 74 7.75 2.05 11.75
CA ALA A 74 8.12 3.16 12.64
C ALA A 74 8.26 4.47 11.84
N GLU A 75 8.97 4.44 10.70
CA GLU A 75 9.10 5.57 9.79
C GLU A 75 7.74 6.09 9.30
N LEU A 76 6.86 5.19 8.81
CA LEU A 76 5.52 5.54 8.34
C LEU A 76 4.62 6.15 9.43
N THR A 77 4.93 5.93 10.70
CA THR A 77 4.23 6.53 11.85
C THR A 77 4.91 7.78 12.39
N GLY A 78 5.96 8.27 11.70
CA GLY A 78 6.71 9.46 12.10
C GLY A 78 7.57 9.25 13.35
N ALA A 79 7.90 8.01 13.71
CA ALA A 79 8.67 7.66 14.89
C ALA A 79 10.09 7.21 14.52
N GLY A 80 11.01 7.36 15.45
CA GLY A 80 12.39 6.90 15.30
C GLY A 80 12.52 5.36 15.35
N PRO A 81 13.70 4.81 15.01
CA PRO A 81 13.95 3.37 14.96
C PRO A 81 13.73 2.66 16.31
N ASP A 82 13.83 3.36 17.44
CA ASP A 82 13.53 2.80 18.76
C ASP A 82 12.08 2.29 18.86
N ARG A 83 11.15 2.91 18.15
CA ARG A 83 9.76 2.46 18.07
C ARG A 83 9.65 1.07 17.44
N ALA A 84 10.50 0.73 16.48
CA ALA A 84 10.50 -0.58 15.82
C ALA A 84 10.71 -1.73 16.81
N LEU A 85 11.51 -1.52 17.87
CA LEU A 85 11.78 -2.51 18.91
C LEU A 85 10.53 -2.88 19.72
N THR A 86 9.56 -1.96 19.82
CA THR A 86 8.31 -2.15 20.58
C THR A 86 7.17 -2.71 19.74
N ILE A 87 7.34 -2.82 18.41
CA ILE A 87 6.32 -3.39 17.52
C ILE A 87 6.30 -4.91 17.68
N GLY A 88 5.23 -5.43 18.27
CA GLY A 88 5.01 -6.85 18.46
C GLY A 88 4.53 -7.56 17.19
N ARG A 89 4.29 -8.88 17.32
CA ARG A 89 3.62 -9.68 16.29
C ARG A 89 2.20 -9.14 16.04
N PRO A 90 1.80 -8.91 14.78
CA PRO A 90 0.44 -8.50 14.47
C PRO A 90 -0.59 -9.53 14.94
N ALA A 91 -1.57 -9.11 15.73
CA ALA A 91 -2.71 -9.94 16.15
C ALA A 91 -3.79 -9.95 15.05
N VAL A 92 -3.42 -10.35 13.83
CA VAL A 92 -4.34 -10.41 12.69
C VAL A 92 -4.76 -11.86 12.49
N ALA A 93 -6.07 -12.13 12.52
CA ALA A 93 -6.61 -13.41 12.11
C ALA A 93 -6.50 -13.51 10.57
N LEU A 94 -5.44 -14.13 10.08
CA LEU A 94 -5.18 -14.31 8.63
C LEU A 94 -6.14 -15.34 7.96
N ALA A 95 -7.14 -15.84 8.68
CA ALA A 95 -7.78 -17.11 8.32
C ALA A 95 -9.14 -17.01 7.61
N ALA A 96 -9.76 -15.86 7.46
CA ALA A 96 -11.10 -15.79 6.88
C ALA A 96 -11.25 -14.67 5.84
N VAL A 97 -11.57 -15.05 4.61
CA VAL A 97 -12.08 -14.11 3.60
C VAL A 97 -13.44 -13.62 4.08
N ARG A 98 -13.49 -12.40 4.62
CA ARG A 98 -14.75 -11.77 5.04
C ARG A 98 -15.59 -11.46 3.81
N GLY A 99 -16.92 -11.64 3.90
CA GLY A 99 -17.85 -11.26 2.84
C GLY A 99 -17.77 -9.76 2.53
N VAL A 100 -18.20 -9.38 1.35
CA VAL A 100 -18.42 -7.95 1.02
C VAL A 100 -19.52 -7.44 1.94
N PRO A 101 -19.37 -6.27 2.60
CA PRO A 101 -20.45 -5.70 3.37
C PRO A 101 -21.71 -5.57 2.52
N ALA A 102 -22.85 -6.07 3.01
CA ALA A 102 -24.13 -6.07 2.26
C ALA A 102 -24.57 -4.64 1.87
N ASN A 103 -24.05 -3.63 2.54
CA ASN A 103 -24.31 -2.20 2.32
C ASN A 103 -23.19 -1.49 1.52
N ALA A 104 -22.32 -2.23 0.81
CA ALA A 104 -21.35 -1.66 -0.11
C ALA A 104 -22.08 -1.10 -1.35
N SER A 105 -22.70 0.07 -1.19
CA SER A 105 -23.40 0.78 -2.26
C SER A 105 -22.44 1.68 -3.07
N ILE A 106 -22.83 2.01 -4.29
CA ILE A 106 -22.14 2.99 -5.15
C ILE A 106 -21.99 4.34 -4.44
N ASP A 107 -22.90 4.68 -3.52
CA ASP A 107 -22.84 5.92 -2.73
C ASP A 107 -21.57 6.05 -1.86
N LEU A 108 -20.96 4.91 -1.48
CA LEU A 108 -19.70 4.93 -0.72
C LEU A 108 -18.52 5.40 -1.59
N ILE A 109 -18.55 5.17 -2.90
CA ILE A 109 -17.50 5.62 -3.83
C ILE A 109 -17.44 7.16 -3.83
N GLY A 110 -18.57 7.84 -3.76
CA GLY A 110 -18.64 9.32 -3.67
C GLY A 110 -17.99 9.90 -2.41
N ARG A 111 -17.73 9.08 -1.38
CA ARG A 111 -17.02 9.49 -0.15
C ARG A 111 -15.50 9.40 -0.27
N ARG A 112 -14.97 8.87 -1.38
CA ARG A 112 -13.51 8.79 -1.58
C ARG A 112 -12.91 10.19 -1.60
N PRO A 113 -11.81 10.43 -0.85
CA PRO A 113 -11.18 11.75 -0.78
C PRO A 113 -10.60 12.21 -2.13
N ASP A 114 -10.16 11.28 -2.98
CA ASP A 114 -9.67 11.59 -4.33
C ASP A 114 -10.80 12.08 -5.25
N ILE A 115 -12.00 11.50 -5.18
CA ILE A 115 -13.18 11.96 -5.93
C ILE A 115 -13.65 13.32 -5.40
N ALA A 116 -13.69 13.48 -4.07
CA ALA A 116 -14.05 14.77 -3.47
C ALA A 116 -13.06 15.88 -3.86
N ALA A 117 -11.76 15.58 -3.91
CA ALA A 117 -10.74 16.52 -4.36
C ALA A 117 -10.87 16.86 -5.86
N ALA A 118 -11.15 15.87 -6.71
CA ALA A 118 -11.36 16.10 -8.14
C ALA A 118 -12.60 16.95 -8.39
N LEU A 119 -13.71 16.72 -7.67
CA LEU A 119 -14.93 17.54 -7.74
C LEU A 119 -14.66 18.98 -7.29
N ALA A 120 -13.95 19.17 -6.17
CA ALA A 120 -13.55 20.53 -5.74
C ALA A 120 -12.64 21.22 -6.77
N GLY A 121 -11.85 20.46 -7.53
CA GLY A 121 -11.10 20.97 -8.68
C GLY A 121 -11.99 21.53 -9.79
N VAL A 122 -13.09 20.86 -10.12
CA VAL A 122 -14.10 21.34 -11.09
C VAL A 122 -14.76 22.63 -10.58
N ASP A 123 -15.14 22.68 -9.30
CA ASP A 123 -15.74 23.86 -8.67
C ASP A 123 -14.78 25.07 -8.69
N ALA A 124 -13.49 24.81 -8.45
CA ALA A 124 -12.46 25.85 -8.55
C ALA A 124 -12.34 26.41 -9.98
N GLN A 125 -12.38 25.55 -11.01
CA GLN A 125 -12.35 26.02 -12.40
C GLN A 125 -13.63 26.75 -12.79
N THR A 126 -14.79 26.36 -12.28
CA THR A 126 -16.03 27.08 -12.43
C THR A 126 -15.90 28.52 -11.90
N SER A 127 -15.25 28.68 -10.75
CA SER A 127 -14.99 30.00 -10.16
C SER A 127 -14.00 30.83 -11.00
N ARG A 128 -12.98 30.18 -11.58
CA ARG A 128 -12.03 30.84 -12.51
C ARG A 128 -12.68 31.30 -13.80
N ILE A 129 -13.67 30.56 -14.35
CA ILE A 129 -14.45 30.99 -15.49
C ILE A 129 -15.23 32.30 -15.15
N LYS A 130 -15.82 32.35 -13.95
CA LYS A 130 -16.53 33.60 -13.51
C LYS A 130 -15.55 34.76 -13.40
N ALA A 131 -14.36 34.55 -12.85
CA ALA A 131 -13.32 35.58 -12.77
C ALA A 131 -12.83 36.03 -14.16
N ALA A 132 -12.56 35.07 -15.08
CA ALA A 132 -12.17 35.38 -16.45
C ALA A 132 -13.28 36.16 -17.22
N ARG A 133 -14.55 35.85 -16.97
CA ARG A 133 -15.68 36.61 -17.51
C ARG A 133 -15.77 38.03 -16.95
N ALA A 134 -15.40 38.22 -15.68
CA ALA A 134 -15.37 39.55 -15.05
C ALA A 134 -14.36 40.49 -15.71
N ALA A 135 -13.31 39.97 -16.34
CA ALA A 135 -12.32 40.76 -17.08
C ALA A 135 -12.88 41.52 -18.31
N PHE A 136 -14.07 41.15 -18.78
CA PHE A 136 -14.75 41.89 -19.85
C PHE A 136 -15.51 43.14 -19.34
N TYR A 137 -15.66 43.31 -18.03
CA TYR A 137 -16.40 44.41 -17.41
C TYR A 137 -15.45 45.49 -16.89
N PRO A 138 -15.94 46.72 -16.64
CA PRO A 138 -15.12 47.76 -16.00
C PRO A 138 -14.60 47.31 -14.65
N ASN A 139 -13.31 47.53 -14.40
CA ASN A 139 -12.71 47.33 -13.08
C ASN A 139 -12.71 48.66 -12.32
N ILE A 140 -13.35 48.69 -11.16
CA ILE A 140 -13.39 49.85 -10.26
C ILE A 140 -12.47 49.53 -9.08
N SER A 141 -11.40 50.31 -8.91
CA SER A 141 -10.45 50.19 -7.82
C SER A 141 -10.37 51.50 -7.03
N LEU A 142 -10.13 51.41 -5.74
CA LEU A 142 -9.77 52.53 -4.90
C LEU A 142 -8.26 52.55 -4.73
N THR A 143 -7.61 53.63 -5.15
CA THR A 143 -6.18 53.81 -5.01
C THR A 143 -5.91 54.89 -3.98
N GLY A 144 -4.96 54.66 -3.10
CA GLY A 144 -4.49 55.64 -2.12
C GLY A 144 -2.95 55.60 -2.03
N LEU A 145 -2.37 56.76 -1.99
CA LEU A 145 -0.92 56.96 -1.77
C LEU A 145 -0.75 57.95 -0.65
N ILE A 146 0.13 57.66 0.31
CA ILE A 146 0.61 58.57 1.30
C ILE A 146 2.14 58.51 1.35
N GLY A 147 2.80 59.61 1.38
CA GLY A 147 4.27 59.68 1.40
C GLY A 147 4.78 61.04 1.80
N LEU A 148 6.11 61.17 1.89
CA LEU A 148 6.81 62.43 2.12
C LEU A 148 7.54 62.83 0.84
N GLN A 149 7.36 64.09 0.40
CA GLN A 149 8.04 64.67 -0.76
C GLN A 149 8.67 65.99 -0.36
N ALA A 150 9.98 66.12 -0.49
CA ALA A 150 10.71 67.36 -0.17
C ALA A 150 11.87 67.59 -1.14
N LEU A 151 12.16 68.86 -1.40
CA LEU A 151 13.36 69.29 -2.09
C LEU A 151 14.51 69.34 -1.06
N GLY A 152 15.34 68.25 -0.98
CA GLY A 152 16.44 68.08 -0.04
C GLY A 152 16.05 67.31 1.25
N ILE A 153 17.00 66.50 1.75
CA ILE A 153 16.79 65.61 2.90
C ILE A 153 16.43 66.37 4.21
N GLY A 154 16.91 67.62 4.36
CA GLY A 154 16.63 68.42 5.54
C GLY A 154 15.19 68.84 5.75
N ASN A 155 14.38 68.82 4.66
CA ASN A 155 12.98 69.31 4.69
C ASN A 155 11.98 68.14 4.75
N LEU A 156 12.43 66.89 4.83
CA LEU A 156 11.56 65.70 4.82
C LEU A 156 10.65 65.60 6.05
N ALA A 157 11.04 66.24 7.17
CA ALA A 157 10.26 66.24 8.41
C ALA A 157 9.28 67.45 8.54
N ASP A 158 9.27 68.35 7.57
CA ASP A 158 8.33 69.47 7.57
C ASP A 158 6.91 69.02 7.27
N SER A 159 5.94 69.61 7.93
CA SER A 159 4.50 69.31 7.71
C SER A 159 4.05 69.55 6.27
N ALA A 160 4.76 70.43 5.52
CA ALA A 160 4.53 70.67 4.10
C ALA A 160 5.05 69.56 3.17
N SER A 161 5.84 68.63 3.69
CA SER A 161 6.35 67.48 2.93
C SER A 161 5.40 66.29 2.84
N LEU A 162 4.33 66.30 3.62
CA LEU A 162 3.30 65.25 3.56
C LEU A 162 2.47 65.39 2.26
N TYR A 163 2.58 64.35 1.45
CA TYR A 163 1.80 64.23 0.22
C TYR A 163 0.91 62.98 0.31
N GLY A 164 -0.36 63.15 -0.08
CA GLY A 164 -1.26 62.04 -0.14
C GLY A 164 -2.40 62.29 -1.13
N ASN A 165 -2.82 61.26 -1.81
CA ASN A 165 -4.04 61.26 -2.60
C ASN A 165 -4.81 59.94 -2.41
N ALA A 166 -6.11 60.04 -2.51
CA ALA A 166 -7.00 58.88 -2.56
C ALA A 166 -8.13 59.15 -3.54
N GLY A 167 -8.47 58.18 -4.33
CA GLY A 167 -9.56 58.32 -5.29
C GLY A 167 -9.96 57.03 -5.98
N PRO A 168 -11.18 56.97 -6.53
CA PRO A 168 -11.61 55.87 -7.37
C PRO A 168 -10.89 55.89 -8.73
N ALA A 169 -10.44 54.72 -9.20
CA ALA A 169 -9.94 54.54 -10.55
C ALA A 169 -10.81 53.54 -11.31
N VAL A 170 -11.26 53.90 -12.51
CA VAL A 170 -12.07 53.05 -13.38
C VAL A 170 -11.24 52.68 -14.59
N SER A 171 -11.10 51.39 -14.86
CA SER A 171 -10.42 50.85 -16.04
C SER A 171 -11.38 49.97 -16.83
N LEU A 172 -11.59 50.30 -18.12
CA LEU A 172 -12.38 49.48 -19.04
C LEU A 172 -11.53 49.09 -20.25
N PRO A 173 -11.30 47.80 -20.49
CA PRO A 173 -10.53 47.32 -21.64
C PRO A 173 -11.41 47.35 -22.92
N ILE A 174 -11.42 48.48 -23.63
CA ILE A 174 -12.24 48.65 -24.86
C ILE A 174 -11.62 47.89 -26.05
N PHE A 175 -10.29 47.91 -26.15
CA PHE A 175 -9.51 47.15 -27.13
C PHE A 175 -8.32 46.44 -26.51
N HIS A 176 -8.27 45.13 -26.68
CA HIS A 176 -7.27 44.28 -26.08
C HIS A 176 -6.71 43.22 -27.04
N GLY A 177 -6.88 43.39 -28.36
CA GLY A 177 -6.33 42.50 -29.40
C GLY A 177 -6.72 41.02 -29.25
N GLY A 178 -7.88 40.72 -28.64
CA GLY A 178 -8.34 39.35 -28.39
C GLY A 178 -7.75 38.65 -27.16
N ALA A 179 -6.88 39.31 -26.36
CA ALA A 179 -6.23 38.70 -25.21
C ALA A 179 -7.25 38.22 -24.14
N ILE A 180 -8.23 39.01 -23.75
CA ILE A 180 -9.26 38.62 -22.78
C ILE A 180 -10.09 37.43 -23.30
N SER A 181 -10.47 37.47 -24.61
CA SER A 181 -11.20 36.37 -25.23
C SER A 181 -10.37 35.06 -25.27
N ALA A 182 -9.06 35.15 -25.51
CA ALA A 182 -8.15 34.01 -25.50
C ALA A 182 -8.02 33.44 -24.08
N GLN A 183 -7.87 34.34 -23.07
CA GLN A 183 -7.83 33.94 -21.66
C GLN A 183 -9.11 33.22 -21.21
N TYR A 184 -10.28 33.77 -21.61
CA TYR A 184 -11.57 33.15 -21.31
C TYR A 184 -11.69 31.75 -21.93
N ARG A 185 -11.32 31.60 -23.22
CA ARG A 185 -11.30 30.28 -23.89
C ARG A 185 -10.34 29.31 -23.22
N GLY A 186 -9.13 29.77 -22.84
CA GLY A 186 -8.17 28.99 -22.11
C GLY A 186 -8.70 28.48 -20.76
N THR A 187 -9.40 29.36 -20.01
CA THR A 187 -10.03 28.99 -18.73
C THR A 187 -11.14 27.95 -18.92
N ARG A 188 -11.92 28.04 -20.02
CA ARG A 188 -12.91 27.01 -20.34
C ARG A 188 -12.30 25.70 -20.70
N ALA A 189 -11.20 25.64 -21.46
CA ALA A 189 -10.49 24.42 -21.75
C ALA A 189 -9.92 23.77 -20.47
N GLN A 190 -9.45 24.58 -19.50
CA GLN A 190 -9.04 24.08 -18.19
C GLN A 190 -10.20 23.49 -17.37
N TYR A 191 -11.40 24.03 -17.50
CA TYR A 191 -12.60 23.43 -16.92
C TYR A 191 -12.92 22.07 -17.55
N ASP A 192 -12.90 21.98 -18.89
CA ASP A 192 -13.16 20.74 -19.60
C ASP A 192 -12.11 19.65 -19.22
N GLU A 193 -10.83 20.05 -19.04
CA GLU A 193 -9.79 19.18 -18.51
C GLU A 193 -10.11 18.70 -17.08
N ALA A 194 -10.56 19.59 -16.20
CA ALA A 194 -10.90 19.24 -14.83
C ALA A 194 -12.08 18.24 -14.75
N VAL A 195 -13.10 18.42 -15.63
CA VAL A 195 -14.21 17.47 -15.75
C VAL A 195 -13.72 16.11 -16.23
N ALA A 196 -12.91 16.06 -17.28
CA ALA A 196 -12.36 14.81 -17.78
C ALA A 196 -11.49 14.09 -16.72
N ARG A 197 -10.75 14.85 -15.89
CA ARG A 197 -9.97 14.31 -14.77
C ARG A 197 -10.87 13.75 -13.65
N TYR A 198 -11.98 14.43 -13.35
CA TYR A 198 -12.99 13.93 -12.42
C TYR A 198 -13.60 12.61 -12.92
N ASP A 199 -14.03 12.56 -14.18
CA ASP A 199 -14.58 11.33 -14.78
C ASP A 199 -13.58 10.18 -14.74
N ALA A 200 -12.31 10.42 -15.09
CA ALA A 200 -11.26 9.42 -15.02
C ALA A 200 -11.05 8.89 -13.57
N THR A 201 -11.14 9.78 -12.58
CA THR A 201 -11.01 9.40 -11.16
C THR A 201 -12.19 8.53 -10.72
N VAL A 202 -13.41 8.86 -11.12
CA VAL A 202 -14.61 8.06 -10.82
C VAL A 202 -14.53 6.69 -11.49
N ILE A 203 -14.18 6.62 -12.76
CA ILE A 203 -14.02 5.37 -13.51
C ILE A 203 -12.92 4.50 -12.86
N GLY A 204 -11.78 5.10 -12.51
CA GLY A 204 -10.71 4.40 -11.80
C GLY A 204 -11.17 3.82 -10.46
N ALA A 205 -11.96 4.57 -9.70
CA ALA A 205 -12.52 4.10 -8.44
C ALA A 205 -13.47 2.90 -8.61
N LEU A 206 -14.29 2.88 -9.67
CA LEU A 206 -15.16 1.75 -10.01
C LEU A 206 -14.34 0.51 -10.38
N HIS A 207 -13.27 0.68 -11.16
CA HIS A 207 -12.35 -0.41 -11.49
C HIS A 207 -11.65 -0.96 -10.24
N ASP A 208 -11.16 -0.12 -9.32
CA ASP A 208 -10.55 -0.53 -8.06
C ASP A 208 -11.47 -1.48 -7.26
N VAL A 209 -12.76 -1.15 -7.18
CA VAL A 209 -13.75 -2.00 -6.49
C VAL A 209 -13.98 -3.31 -7.25
N ALA A 210 -14.16 -3.24 -8.56
CA ALA A 210 -14.40 -4.43 -9.40
C ALA A 210 -13.20 -5.41 -9.33
N ASP A 211 -11.98 -4.90 -9.47
CA ASP A 211 -10.74 -5.68 -9.41
C ASP A 211 -10.53 -6.31 -8.03
N THR A 212 -10.85 -5.56 -6.96
CA THR A 212 -10.79 -6.09 -5.60
C THR A 212 -11.79 -7.24 -5.40
N LEU A 213 -13.01 -7.12 -5.93
CA LEU A 213 -14.04 -8.17 -5.85
C LEU A 213 -13.63 -9.43 -6.62
N VAL A 214 -13.11 -9.28 -7.84
CA VAL A 214 -12.60 -10.40 -8.65
C VAL A 214 -11.44 -11.08 -7.91
N SER A 215 -10.50 -10.30 -7.42
CA SER A 215 -9.34 -10.81 -6.67
C SER A 215 -9.74 -11.57 -5.41
N ARG A 216 -10.76 -11.10 -4.68
CA ARG A 216 -11.28 -11.79 -3.47
C ARG A 216 -11.94 -13.13 -3.80
N ARG A 217 -12.74 -13.20 -4.86
CA ARG A 217 -13.36 -14.46 -5.28
C ARG A 217 -12.30 -15.49 -5.67
N ALA A 218 -11.37 -15.10 -6.53
CA ALA A 218 -10.26 -15.96 -6.93
C ALA A 218 -9.38 -16.40 -5.76
N LEU A 219 -9.14 -15.50 -4.78
CA LEU A 219 -8.36 -15.81 -3.59
C LEU A 219 -9.05 -16.85 -2.69
N ALA A 220 -10.37 -16.76 -2.50
CA ALA A 220 -11.12 -17.73 -1.70
C ALA A 220 -11.00 -19.15 -2.27
N GLU A 221 -11.17 -19.29 -3.58
CA GLU A 221 -11.02 -20.57 -4.29
C GLU A 221 -9.56 -21.07 -4.21
N ARG A 222 -8.58 -20.23 -4.52
CA ARG A 222 -7.16 -20.59 -4.45
C ARG A 222 -6.74 -21.01 -3.06
N LEU A 223 -7.20 -20.33 -2.01
CA LEU A 223 -6.88 -20.68 -0.62
C LEU A 223 -7.46 -22.07 -0.28
N SER A 224 -8.69 -22.35 -0.66
CA SER A 224 -9.32 -23.65 -0.46
C SER A 224 -8.54 -24.79 -1.13
N LEU A 225 -8.18 -24.61 -2.42
CA LEU A 225 -7.40 -25.59 -3.17
C LEU A 225 -5.98 -25.75 -2.60
N SER A 226 -5.33 -24.67 -2.18
CA SER A 226 -3.99 -24.72 -1.59
C SER A 226 -3.98 -25.41 -0.23
N LEU A 227 -5.05 -25.25 0.58
CA LEU A 227 -5.20 -25.96 1.85
C LEU A 227 -5.42 -27.48 1.62
N ALA A 228 -6.20 -27.86 0.60
CA ALA A 228 -6.35 -29.26 0.23
C ALA A 228 -5.00 -29.86 -0.23
N SER A 229 -4.28 -29.16 -1.11
CA SER A 229 -2.96 -29.58 -1.58
C SER A 229 -1.95 -29.69 -0.43
N LEU A 230 -1.95 -28.77 0.54
CA LEU A 230 -1.10 -28.85 1.72
C LEU A 230 -1.40 -30.10 2.55
N LYS A 231 -2.68 -30.40 2.78
CA LYS A 231 -3.09 -31.58 3.53
C LYS A 231 -2.58 -32.88 2.89
N ASP A 232 -2.68 -33.00 1.58
CA ASP A 232 -2.22 -34.18 0.85
C ASP A 232 -0.69 -34.26 0.81
N ALA A 233 0.00 -33.12 0.64
CA ALA A 233 1.46 -33.05 0.72
C ALA A 233 1.98 -33.48 2.11
N GLU A 234 1.34 -33.03 3.21
CA GLU A 234 1.70 -33.44 4.58
C GLU A 234 1.47 -34.93 4.79
N ALA A 235 0.38 -35.49 4.29
CA ALA A 235 0.13 -36.94 4.35
C ALA A 235 1.17 -37.73 3.55
N ALA A 236 1.52 -37.30 2.34
CA ALA A 236 2.55 -37.93 1.52
C ALA A 236 3.94 -37.90 2.19
N HIS A 237 4.30 -36.77 2.80
CA HIS A 237 5.55 -36.65 3.54
C HIS A 237 5.59 -37.60 4.74
N GLU A 238 4.54 -37.67 5.53
CA GLU A 238 4.47 -38.58 6.68
C GLU A 238 4.57 -40.06 6.25
N LEU A 239 3.89 -40.46 5.18
CA LEU A 239 3.99 -41.79 4.62
C LEU A 239 5.41 -42.11 4.10
N SER A 240 6.06 -41.14 3.42
CA SER A 240 7.44 -41.32 2.94
C SER A 240 8.43 -41.48 4.10
N ARG A 241 8.24 -40.70 5.20
CA ARG A 241 9.04 -40.82 6.41
C ARG A 241 8.88 -42.18 7.06
N GLN A 242 7.67 -42.69 7.25
CA GLN A 242 7.39 -44.01 7.82
C GLN A 242 7.96 -45.14 6.95
N ARG A 243 7.89 -45.02 5.62
CA ARG A 243 8.52 -46.01 4.70
C ARG A 243 10.03 -45.99 4.80
N TYR A 244 10.64 -44.81 4.91
CA TYR A 244 12.06 -44.65 5.10
C TYR A 244 12.52 -45.24 6.44
N GLU A 245 11.84 -45.01 7.55
CA GLU A 245 12.09 -45.59 8.84
C GLU A 245 12.14 -47.13 8.81
N ARG A 246 11.25 -47.72 8.00
CA ARG A 246 11.16 -49.19 7.79
C ARG A 246 12.10 -49.72 6.69
N GLY A 247 12.92 -48.87 6.08
CA GLY A 247 13.82 -49.26 5.00
C GLY A 247 13.17 -49.52 3.64
N LEU A 248 11.93 -49.06 3.45
CA LEU A 248 11.12 -49.24 2.24
C LEU A 248 11.16 -48.05 1.29
N ALA A 249 11.87 -46.99 1.61
CA ALA A 249 12.07 -45.83 0.80
C ALA A 249 13.48 -45.24 1.03
N SER A 250 13.93 -44.40 0.11
CA SER A 250 15.21 -43.67 0.24
C SER A 250 15.05 -42.38 1.01
N TYR A 251 16.15 -41.81 1.52
CA TYR A 251 16.16 -40.48 2.09
C TYR A 251 15.74 -39.40 1.07
N LEU A 252 16.05 -39.61 -0.22
CA LEU A 252 15.65 -38.70 -1.30
C LEU A 252 14.13 -38.59 -1.45
N ASP A 253 13.40 -39.70 -1.24
CA ASP A 253 11.93 -39.67 -1.28
C ASP A 253 11.35 -38.79 -0.14
N VAL A 254 11.92 -38.93 1.07
CA VAL A 254 11.53 -38.09 2.20
C VAL A 254 11.82 -36.61 1.93
N LEU A 255 13.02 -36.32 1.41
CA LEU A 255 13.43 -34.94 1.09
C LEU A 255 12.55 -34.29 0.04
N SER A 256 12.23 -35.01 -1.05
CA SER A 256 11.35 -34.50 -2.10
C SER A 256 9.95 -34.17 -1.57
N ASN A 257 9.37 -35.03 -0.74
CA ASN A 257 8.06 -34.76 -0.13
C ASN A 257 8.13 -33.64 0.92
N GLU A 258 9.23 -33.49 1.68
CA GLU A 258 9.44 -32.36 2.58
C GLU A 258 9.44 -31.03 1.80
N GLU A 259 10.15 -30.96 0.67
CA GLU A 259 10.19 -29.75 -0.16
C GLU A 259 8.81 -29.38 -0.70
N ASN A 260 7.99 -30.39 -1.09
CA ASN A 260 6.60 -30.16 -1.50
C ASN A 260 5.74 -29.59 -0.35
N VAL A 261 5.88 -30.11 0.87
CA VAL A 261 5.20 -29.56 2.07
C VAL A 261 5.61 -28.13 2.34
N LEU A 262 6.92 -27.83 2.30
CA LEU A 262 7.41 -26.47 2.52
C LEU A 262 6.87 -25.50 1.51
N GLN A 263 6.86 -25.86 0.23
CA GLN A 263 6.30 -25.04 -0.84
C GLN A 263 4.79 -24.81 -0.65
N ALA A 264 4.04 -25.86 -0.30
CA ALA A 264 2.61 -25.76 -0.04
C ALA A 264 2.30 -24.85 1.18
N ARG A 265 3.07 -24.99 2.28
CA ARG A 265 2.93 -24.13 3.48
C ARG A 265 3.23 -22.67 3.18
N ARG A 266 4.29 -22.36 2.40
CA ARG A 266 4.62 -21.01 1.96
C ARG A 266 3.48 -20.42 1.13
N SER A 267 2.95 -21.20 0.17
CA SER A 267 1.83 -20.77 -0.66
C SER A 267 0.58 -20.43 0.16
N VAL A 268 0.23 -21.27 1.15
CA VAL A 268 -0.90 -21.01 2.05
C VAL A 268 -0.66 -19.75 2.89
N ALA A 269 0.53 -19.57 3.46
CA ALA A 269 0.87 -18.40 4.25
C ALA A 269 0.77 -17.10 3.42
N ASP A 270 1.26 -17.12 2.18
CA ASP A 270 1.18 -15.98 1.26
C ASP A 270 -0.27 -15.65 0.88
N LEU A 271 -1.10 -16.67 0.61
CA LEU A 271 -2.51 -16.46 0.31
C LEU A 271 -3.29 -15.92 1.51
N GLN A 272 -3.01 -16.42 2.72
CA GLN A 272 -3.60 -15.91 3.96
C GLN A 272 -3.24 -14.45 4.23
N ALA A 273 -1.98 -14.06 4.02
CA ALA A 273 -1.56 -12.67 4.12
C ALA A 273 -2.25 -11.77 3.08
N ARG A 274 -2.45 -12.30 1.86
CA ARG A 274 -3.16 -11.59 0.79
C ARG A 274 -4.63 -11.31 1.14
N VAL A 275 -5.29 -12.17 1.94
CA VAL A 275 -6.66 -11.91 2.44
C VAL A 275 -6.71 -10.56 3.15
N PHE A 276 -5.79 -10.33 4.09
CA PHE A 276 -5.73 -9.08 4.85
C PHE A 276 -5.46 -7.86 3.95
N THR A 277 -4.53 -8.00 2.99
CA THR A 277 -4.23 -6.92 2.04
C THR A 277 -5.46 -6.56 1.21
N LEU A 278 -6.21 -7.55 0.72
CA LEU A 278 -7.45 -7.31 -0.05
C LEU A 278 -8.58 -6.74 0.83
N ASP A 279 -8.65 -7.07 2.11
CA ASP A 279 -9.60 -6.44 3.04
C ASP A 279 -9.30 -4.95 3.20
N VAL A 280 -8.03 -4.59 3.37
CA VAL A 280 -7.60 -3.18 3.43
C VAL A 280 -7.87 -2.46 2.10
N GLN A 281 -7.59 -3.10 0.97
CA GLN A 281 -7.88 -2.54 -0.35
C GLN A 281 -9.39 -2.32 -0.54
N MET A 282 -10.23 -3.25 -0.11
CA MET A 282 -11.69 -3.10 -0.17
C MET A 282 -12.16 -1.90 0.64
N VAL A 283 -11.70 -1.75 1.89
CA VAL A 283 -12.03 -0.59 2.72
C VAL A 283 -11.61 0.70 2.04
N ARG A 284 -10.39 0.75 1.47
CA ARG A 284 -9.88 1.92 0.75
C ARG A 284 -10.70 2.23 -0.50
N SER A 285 -11.03 1.22 -1.33
CA SER A 285 -11.79 1.41 -2.56
C SER A 285 -13.22 1.88 -2.31
N LEU A 286 -13.79 1.57 -1.14
CA LEU A 286 -15.09 2.03 -0.68
C LEU A 286 -15.06 3.38 0.08
N GLY A 287 -13.94 4.09 0.07
CA GLY A 287 -13.84 5.42 0.70
C GLY A 287 -13.36 5.44 2.15
N GLY A 288 -12.96 4.28 2.73
CA GLY A 288 -12.15 4.20 3.95
C GLY A 288 -12.70 4.83 5.23
N GLY A 289 -14.00 5.15 5.32
CA GLY A 289 -14.58 5.86 6.46
C GLY A 289 -14.28 7.36 6.46
N PHE A 290 -13.82 7.93 5.34
CA PHE A 290 -13.68 9.37 5.17
C PHE A 290 -15.05 10.05 5.25
N THR A 291 -15.20 11.01 6.15
CA THR A 291 -16.35 11.92 6.21
C THR A 291 -15.88 13.31 5.78
N LYS A 292 -16.53 13.87 4.76
CA LYS A 292 -16.31 15.27 4.37
C LYS A 292 -16.69 16.15 5.55
N ALA A 293 -15.75 16.95 6.07
CA ALA A 293 -15.99 17.94 7.10
C ALA A 293 -16.85 19.10 6.57
#